data_8045d703f15344779f55e9f5e6c2dcfe
#
_entry.id   8045d703f15344779f55e9f5e6c2dcfe
#
_cell.length_a   1.000
_cell.length_b   1.000
_cell.length_c   1.000
_cell.angle_alpha   90.00
_cell.angle_beta   90.00
_cell.angle_gamma   90.00
#
_symmetry.space_group_name_H-M   'P 1'
#
loop_
_entity.id
_entity.type
_entity.pdbx_description
1 polymer ?
#
loop_
_entity_poly.entity_id
_entity_poly.type
_entity_poly.pdbx_seq_one_letter_code
_entity_poly.pdbx_strand_id
1 'polypeptide(L)'
;GVLAGGGVKGIGHVGAIQVLEQAGYQFHRVAGSSAGAIVAALVAAGYHGDEMAELMKTLDYMKFKQTDFLDRLGAAGKALSILFHYGIYSAAYLEAWLNELLMKKHAACFGDVKAADGSYRLQVTSVDLTAQELLVLPQDLRKFHIDIDSFPIAAAVRMSMSIPIFYEPYLLKDQHGNVHYLVDGGLLSNYPINLLDDGTKPLQIPTVGFQFCKDSDCPNTVKPCNTIIDYVKLIISTLLDAYDNDQIEKAKGDRDRSIRISSAITINGDKKNISTTDFDI
;
A
#
# COMPACT_ATOMS: atom_id res chain seq x y z
N GLY A 1 13.48 4.71 3.92
CA GLY A 1 12.43 5.24 3.02
C GLY A 1 11.05 4.90 3.52
N VAL A 2 10.12 5.85 3.50
CA VAL A 2 8.71 5.62 3.85
C VAL A 2 7.82 6.01 2.69
N LEU A 3 6.99 5.07 2.21
CA LEU A 3 6.19 5.21 1.01
C LEU A 3 4.70 5.24 1.35
N ALA A 4 4.03 6.33 1.01
CA ALA A 4 2.60 6.49 1.24
C ALA A 4 1.75 5.52 0.41
N GLY A 5 0.57 5.20 0.90
CA GLY A 5 -0.47 4.57 0.09
C GLY A 5 -0.92 5.48 -1.05
N GLY A 6 -1.53 4.90 -2.07
CA GLY A 6 -1.98 5.71 -3.21
C GLY A 6 -2.63 4.92 -4.34
N GLY A 7 -2.86 3.63 -4.17
CA GLY A 7 -3.43 2.78 -5.22
C GLY A 7 -2.62 2.87 -6.51
N VAL A 8 -3.26 3.16 -7.64
CA VAL A 8 -2.60 3.27 -8.96
C VAL A 8 -1.51 4.34 -9.03
N LYS A 9 -1.54 5.35 -8.15
CA LYS A 9 -0.48 6.38 -8.04
C LYS A 9 0.88 5.79 -7.63
N GLY A 10 0.90 4.58 -7.05
CA GLY A 10 2.10 3.91 -6.53
C GLY A 10 3.26 3.81 -7.52
N ILE A 11 2.99 3.84 -8.83
CA ILE A 11 4.02 3.91 -9.88
C ILE A 11 4.95 5.12 -9.69
N GLY A 12 4.44 6.24 -9.18
CA GLY A 12 5.23 7.44 -8.92
C GLY A 12 6.36 7.20 -7.90
N HIS A 13 6.19 6.27 -6.97
CA HIS A 13 7.27 5.90 -6.04
C HIS A 13 8.47 5.29 -6.77
N VAL A 14 8.23 4.49 -7.81
CA VAL A 14 9.31 3.86 -8.59
C VAL A 14 10.20 4.93 -9.23
N GLY A 15 9.59 5.95 -9.86
CA GLY A 15 10.34 7.07 -10.43
C GLY A 15 11.14 7.85 -9.38
N ALA A 16 10.57 8.09 -8.19
CA ALA A 16 11.26 8.77 -7.11
C ALA A 16 12.46 7.94 -6.59
N ILE A 17 12.33 6.63 -6.49
CA ILE A 17 13.42 5.73 -6.11
C ILE A 17 14.53 5.75 -7.15
N GLN A 18 14.20 5.69 -8.46
CA GLN A 18 15.21 5.81 -9.54
C GLN A 18 16.06 7.07 -9.39
N VAL A 19 15.42 8.21 -9.16
CA VAL A 19 16.14 9.51 -8.99
C VAL A 19 17.07 9.48 -7.79
N LEU A 20 16.65 8.91 -6.66
CA LEU A 20 17.50 8.83 -5.47
C LEU A 20 18.65 7.84 -5.66
N GLU A 21 18.42 6.69 -6.29
CA GLU A 21 19.49 5.73 -6.60
C GLU A 21 20.52 6.33 -7.56
N GLN A 22 20.08 7.06 -8.60
CA GLN A 22 20.97 7.80 -9.50
C GLN A 22 21.79 8.88 -8.78
N ALA A 23 21.25 9.46 -7.71
CA ALA A 23 21.98 10.38 -6.83
C ALA A 23 22.87 9.67 -5.79
N GLY A 24 22.96 8.33 -5.83
CA GLY A 24 23.83 7.53 -4.97
C GLY A 24 23.24 7.15 -3.61
N TYR A 25 21.93 7.40 -3.39
CA TYR A 25 21.27 6.99 -2.14
C TYR A 25 20.87 5.51 -2.16
N GLN A 26 20.93 4.90 -1.00
CA GLN A 26 20.46 3.52 -0.77
C GLN A 26 19.58 3.48 0.47
N PHE A 27 18.53 2.65 0.42
CA PHE A 27 17.62 2.49 1.56
C PHE A 27 18.10 1.38 2.49
N HIS A 28 18.40 1.74 3.74
CA HIS A 28 18.74 0.79 4.77
C HIS A 28 17.50 0.03 5.27
N ARG A 29 16.43 0.78 5.55
CA ARG A 29 15.10 0.25 5.91
C ARG A 29 14.02 0.96 5.12
N VAL A 30 12.92 0.27 4.86
CA VAL A 30 11.77 0.81 4.15
C VAL A 30 10.48 0.45 4.84
N ALA A 31 9.52 1.36 4.76
CA ALA A 31 8.17 1.13 5.24
C ALA A 31 7.15 1.60 4.20
N GLY A 32 5.98 1.00 4.19
CA GLY A 32 4.94 1.40 3.26
C GLY A 32 3.55 1.01 3.70
N SER A 33 2.57 1.73 3.15
CA SER A 33 1.15 1.46 3.30
C SER A 33 0.53 1.23 1.92
N SER A 34 -0.39 0.28 1.78
CA SER A 34 -1.11 0.05 0.53
C SER A 34 -0.17 -0.13 -0.67
N ALA A 35 -0.33 0.63 -1.76
CA ALA A 35 0.57 0.61 -2.92
C ALA A 35 2.04 0.90 -2.55
N GLY A 36 2.27 1.74 -1.53
CA GLY A 36 3.62 1.97 -0.99
C GLY A 36 4.23 0.72 -0.37
N ALA A 37 3.42 -0.19 0.18
CA ALA A 37 3.89 -1.47 0.72
C ALA A 37 4.42 -2.40 -0.38
N ILE A 38 3.83 -2.39 -1.59
CA ILE A 38 4.34 -3.16 -2.74
C ILE A 38 5.76 -2.70 -3.08
N VAL A 39 5.93 -1.38 -3.26
CA VAL A 39 7.22 -0.81 -3.65
C VAL A 39 8.24 -1.00 -2.52
N ALA A 40 7.85 -0.81 -1.25
CA ALA A 40 8.71 -1.06 -0.09
C ALA A 40 9.19 -2.53 -0.04
N ALA A 41 8.30 -3.50 -0.31
CA ALA A 41 8.66 -4.92 -0.36
C ALA A 41 9.67 -5.22 -1.47
N LEU A 42 9.48 -4.66 -2.66
CA LEU A 42 10.42 -4.84 -3.77
C LEU A 42 11.80 -4.21 -3.44
N VAL A 43 11.84 -3.01 -2.87
CA VAL A 43 13.09 -2.37 -2.42
C VAL A 43 13.78 -3.19 -1.33
N ALA A 44 13.03 -3.69 -0.34
CA ALA A 44 13.58 -4.55 0.72
C ALA A 44 14.17 -5.85 0.17
N ALA A 45 13.57 -6.40 -0.89
CA ALA A 45 14.04 -7.58 -1.60
C ALA A 45 15.26 -7.31 -2.52
N GLY A 46 15.68 -6.04 -2.68
CA GLY A 46 16.83 -5.68 -3.50
C GLY A 46 16.51 -5.39 -4.97
N TYR A 47 15.26 -5.10 -5.31
CA TYR A 47 14.93 -4.54 -6.62
C TYR A 47 15.34 -3.07 -6.69
N HIS A 48 16.00 -2.70 -7.77
CA HIS A 48 16.34 -1.30 -8.09
C HIS A 48 15.22 -0.61 -8.86
N GLY A 49 15.23 0.72 -8.85
CA GLY A 49 14.21 1.53 -9.51
C GLY A 49 14.04 1.20 -10.99
N ASP A 50 15.13 0.93 -11.72
CA ASP A 50 15.08 0.56 -13.14
C ASP A 50 14.43 -0.82 -13.35
N GLU A 51 14.74 -1.82 -12.51
CA GLU A 51 14.10 -3.13 -12.55
C GLU A 51 12.60 -3.01 -12.27
N MET A 52 12.22 -2.22 -11.26
CA MET A 52 10.81 -1.97 -10.92
C MET A 52 10.06 -1.26 -12.03
N ALA A 53 10.69 -0.29 -12.70
CA ALA A 53 10.08 0.41 -13.85
C ALA A 53 9.76 -0.55 -15.01
N GLU A 54 10.66 -1.49 -15.32
CA GLU A 54 10.40 -2.52 -16.33
C GLU A 54 9.28 -3.48 -15.90
N LEU A 55 9.24 -3.87 -14.61
CA LEU A 55 8.14 -4.68 -14.09
C LEU A 55 6.78 -3.97 -14.25
N MET A 56 6.71 -2.67 -13.93
CA MET A 56 5.47 -1.89 -14.04
C MET A 56 4.99 -1.73 -15.48
N LYS A 57 5.89 -1.65 -16.47
CA LYS A 57 5.52 -1.61 -17.90
C LYS A 57 4.87 -2.90 -18.40
N THR A 58 5.25 -4.03 -17.84
CA THR A 58 4.76 -5.36 -18.22
C THR A 58 3.57 -5.82 -17.39
N LEU A 59 3.24 -5.08 -16.34
CA LEU A 59 2.18 -5.43 -15.41
C LEU A 59 0.80 -5.18 -16.02
N ASP A 60 0.02 -6.24 -16.10
CA ASP A 60 -1.39 -6.14 -16.51
C ASP A 60 -2.24 -5.74 -15.29
N TYR A 61 -2.49 -4.45 -15.15
CA TYR A 61 -3.29 -3.90 -14.04
C TYR A 61 -4.72 -4.42 -14.02
N MET A 62 -5.27 -4.87 -15.15
CA MET A 62 -6.62 -5.45 -15.20
C MET A 62 -6.70 -6.78 -14.45
N LYS A 63 -5.59 -7.49 -14.32
CA LYS A 63 -5.54 -8.73 -13.54
C LYS A 63 -5.69 -8.50 -12.03
N PHE A 64 -5.43 -7.31 -11.53
CA PHE A 64 -5.73 -6.97 -10.12
C PHE A 64 -7.23 -6.83 -9.84
N LYS A 65 -8.04 -6.70 -10.89
CA LYS A 65 -9.51 -6.77 -10.81
C LYS A 65 -10.01 -8.19 -11.08
N GLN A 66 -9.25 -9.22 -10.70
CA GLN A 66 -9.75 -10.59 -10.86
C GLN A 66 -11.00 -10.78 -10.02
N THR A 67 -11.99 -11.24 -10.70
CA THR A 67 -13.34 -11.42 -10.24
C THR A 67 -13.65 -12.90 -10.13
N ASP A 68 -14.37 -13.29 -9.09
CA ASP A 68 -14.86 -14.64 -8.93
C ASP A 68 -16.02 -14.94 -9.90
N PHE A 69 -16.44 -16.21 -9.93
CA PHE A 69 -17.58 -16.70 -10.75
C PHE A 69 -18.84 -15.84 -10.62
N LEU A 70 -19.05 -15.18 -9.47
CA LEU A 70 -20.20 -14.31 -9.21
C LEU A 70 -20.25 -13.08 -10.13
N ASP A 71 -19.13 -12.60 -10.65
CA ASP A 71 -19.12 -11.43 -11.55
C ASP A 71 -19.74 -11.67 -12.92
N ARG A 72 -19.87 -12.92 -13.33
CA ARG A 72 -20.63 -13.26 -14.53
C ARG A 72 -22.11 -12.88 -14.42
N LEU A 73 -22.57 -12.59 -13.20
CA LEU A 73 -23.93 -12.12 -12.90
C LEU A 73 -24.04 -10.57 -12.89
N GLY A 74 -23.00 -9.85 -13.32
CA GLY A 74 -23.00 -8.38 -13.43
C GLY A 74 -23.19 -7.68 -12.06
N ALA A 75 -24.05 -6.65 -12.01
CA ALA A 75 -24.28 -5.87 -10.79
C ALA A 75 -24.82 -6.71 -9.60
N ALA A 76 -25.64 -7.71 -9.87
CA ALA A 76 -26.17 -8.61 -8.85
C ALA A 76 -25.06 -9.50 -8.26
N GLY A 77 -24.14 -9.97 -9.09
CA GLY A 77 -22.99 -10.75 -8.64
C GLY A 77 -22.03 -9.95 -7.76
N LYS A 78 -21.75 -8.70 -8.13
CA LYS A 78 -20.95 -7.79 -7.29
C LYS A 78 -21.58 -7.51 -5.93
N ALA A 79 -22.90 -7.31 -5.89
CA ALA A 79 -23.63 -7.15 -4.63
C ALA A 79 -23.56 -8.40 -3.75
N LEU A 80 -23.67 -9.59 -4.36
CA LEU A 80 -23.53 -10.87 -3.67
C LEU A 80 -22.10 -11.08 -3.15
N SER A 81 -21.07 -10.75 -3.95
CA SER A 81 -19.68 -10.85 -3.53
C SER A 81 -19.40 -9.96 -2.31
N ILE A 82 -19.90 -8.72 -2.30
CA ILE A 82 -19.78 -7.83 -1.13
C ILE A 82 -20.50 -8.42 0.08
N LEU A 83 -21.68 -9.01 -0.09
CA LEU A 83 -22.45 -9.58 1.02
C LEU A 83 -21.78 -10.82 1.64
N PHE A 84 -21.14 -11.66 0.84
CA PHE A 84 -20.57 -12.93 1.30
C PHE A 84 -19.05 -12.88 1.52
N HIS A 85 -18.31 -12.06 0.74
CA HIS A 85 -16.86 -12.00 0.78
C HIS A 85 -16.34 -10.64 1.23
N TYR A 86 -17.22 -9.66 1.48
CA TYR A 86 -16.88 -8.30 1.92
C TYR A 86 -16.05 -7.48 0.93
N GLY A 87 -15.86 -7.95 -0.30
CA GLY A 87 -15.10 -7.30 -1.37
C GLY A 87 -15.59 -7.69 -2.76
N ILE A 88 -15.27 -6.87 -3.77
CA ILE A 88 -15.63 -7.13 -5.17
C ILE A 88 -14.56 -8.00 -5.84
N TYR A 89 -13.29 -7.80 -5.49
CA TYR A 89 -12.15 -8.43 -6.16
C TYR A 89 -11.33 -9.27 -5.18
N SER A 90 -10.82 -10.40 -5.67
CA SER A 90 -9.83 -11.18 -4.92
C SER A 90 -8.45 -10.56 -5.08
N ALA A 91 -7.72 -10.38 -3.98
CA ALA A 91 -6.33 -9.94 -4.01
C ALA A 91 -5.32 -11.10 -4.22
N ALA A 92 -5.80 -12.30 -4.53
CA ALA A 92 -4.95 -13.49 -4.68
C ALA A 92 -3.94 -13.35 -5.83
N TYR A 93 -4.32 -12.71 -6.93
CA TYR A 93 -3.40 -12.45 -8.04
C TYR A 93 -2.24 -11.55 -7.60
N LEU A 94 -2.54 -10.46 -6.88
CA LEU A 94 -1.51 -9.56 -6.34
C LEU A 94 -0.52 -10.32 -5.44
N GLU A 95 -1.05 -11.14 -4.52
CA GLU A 95 -0.23 -11.94 -3.61
C GLU A 95 0.66 -12.92 -4.38
N ALA A 96 0.11 -13.66 -5.34
CA ALA A 96 0.85 -14.62 -6.14
C ALA A 96 1.93 -13.95 -7.00
N TRP A 97 1.58 -12.84 -7.68
CA TRP A 97 2.51 -12.06 -8.50
C TRP A 97 3.67 -11.51 -7.67
N LEU A 98 3.37 -10.90 -6.52
CA LEU A 98 4.41 -10.34 -5.66
C LEU A 98 5.29 -11.46 -5.08
N ASN A 99 4.69 -12.57 -4.64
CA ASN A 99 5.44 -13.71 -4.12
C ASN A 99 6.42 -14.27 -5.16
N GLU A 100 6.01 -14.38 -6.44
CA GLU A 100 6.89 -14.81 -7.53
C GLU A 100 8.11 -13.87 -7.67
N LEU A 101 7.90 -12.55 -7.61
CA LEU A 101 8.99 -11.57 -7.68
C LEU A 101 9.93 -11.68 -6.48
N LEU A 102 9.38 -11.77 -5.27
CA LEU A 102 10.17 -11.91 -4.05
C LEU A 102 11.00 -13.20 -4.04
N MET A 103 10.43 -14.31 -4.50
CA MET A 103 11.14 -15.57 -4.65
C MET A 103 12.33 -15.48 -5.62
N LYS A 104 12.23 -14.74 -6.73
CA LYS A 104 13.35 -14.49 -7.67
C LYS A 104 14.55 -13.81 -7.00
N LYS A 105 14.31 -13.06 -5.93
CA LYS A 105 15.37 -12.39 -5.13
C LYS A 105 15.69 -13.14 -3.82
N HIS A 106 15.17 -14.34 -3.61
CA HIS A 106 15.30 -15.11 -2.36
C HIS A 106 14.86 -14.32 -1.12
N ALA A 107 13.77 -13.57 -1.23
CA ALA A 107 13.26 -12.65 -0.23
C ALA A 107 11.74 -12.87 0.01
N ALA A 108 11.30 -14.12 0.13
CA ALA A 108 9.90 -14.48 0.25
C ALA A 108 9.31 -14.17 1.63
N CYS A 109 10.11 -14.29 2.68
CA CYS A 109 9.70 -14.14 4.07
C CYS A 109 10.41 -12.96 4.75
N PHE A 110 9.87 -12.46 5.86
CA PHE A 110 10.52 -11.37 6.59
C PHE A 110 11.91 -11.72 7.12
N GLY A 111 12.16 -12.99 7.45
CA GLY A 111 13.47 -13.47 7.85
C GLY A 111 14.54 -13.30 6.77
N ASP A 112 14.15 -13.34 5.49
CA ASP A 112 15.06 -13.24 4.35
C ASP A 112 15.55 -11.78 4.12
N VAL A 113 14.83 -10.78 4.65
CA VAL A 113 15.12 -9.35 4.40
C VAL A 113 15.55 -8.62 5.67
N LYS A 114 16.30 -9.28 6.56
CA LYS A 114 16.90 -8.64 7.73
C LYS A 114 18.09 -7.76 7.36
N ALA A 115 18.24 -6.65 8.08
CA ALA A 115 19.45 -5.84 8.05
C ALA A 115 20.58 -6.53 8.82
N ALA A 116 21.82 -6.06 8.66
CA ALA A 116 23.00 -6.63 9.31
C ALA A 116 22.93 -6.62 10.85
N ASP A 117 22.17 -5.68 11.41
CA ASP A 117 21.90 -5.56 12.85
C ASP A 117 20.78 -6.50 13.36
N GLY A 118 20.24 -7.35 12.48
CA GLY A 118 19.15 -8.27 12.77
C GLY A 118 17.75 -7.63 12.77
N SER A 119 17.62 -6.32 12.54
CA SER A 119 16.33 -5.67 12.40
C SER A 119 15.66 -5.99 11.06
N TYR A 120 14.32 -5.93 11.00
CA TYR A 120 13.59 -6.11 9.75
C TYR A 120 13.74 -4.86 8.88
N ARG A 121 14.20 -5.06 7.63
CA ARG A 121 14.33 -3.97 6.66
C ARG A 121 13.00 -3.45 6.16
N LEU A 122 11.96 -4.28 6.19
CA LEU A 122 10.62 -3.95 5.71
C LEU A 122 9.66 -3.82 6.88
N GLN A 123 8.86 -2.74 6.84
CA GLN A 123 7.66 -2.58 7.67
C GLN A 123 6.46 -2.26 6.80
N VAL A 124 5.31 -2.86 7.10
CA VAL A 124 4.06 -2.70 6.35
C VAL A 124 2.93 -2.41 7.32
N THR A 125 2.10 -1.43 7.01
CA THR A 125 0.92 -1.14 7.83
C THR A 125 -0.30 -1.91 7.34
N SER A 126 -1.14 -2.36 8.27
CA SER A 126 -2.47 -2.91 8.01
C SER A 126 -3.42 -2.50 9.13
N VAL A 127 -4.71 -2.64 8.95
CA VAL A 127 -5.72 -2.36 9.99
C VAL A 127 -6.47 -3.63 10.32
N ASP A 128 -6.52 -3.97 11.61
CA ASP A 128 -7.41 -5.00 12.12
C ASP A 128 -8.76 -4.39 12.48
N LEU A 129 -9.78 -4.66 11.66
CA LEU A 129 -11.14 -4.17 11.90
C LEU A 129 -11.77 -4.84 13.12
N THR A 130 -11.38 -6.06 13.46
CA THR A 130 -11.91 -6.81 14.59
C THR A 130 -11.42 -6.21 15.91
N ALA A 131 -10.13 -5.90 15.99
CA ALA A 131 -9.52 -5.26 17.17
C ALA A 131 -9.61 -3.72 17.11
N GLN A 132 -9.98 -3.13 15.98
CA GLN A 132 -10.03 -1.69 15.74
C GLN A 132 -8.67 -1.00 15.97
N GLU A 133 -7.59 -1.63 15.48
CA GLU A 133 -6.23 -1.11 15.68
C GLU A 133 -5.41 -1.11 14.39
N LEU A 134 -4.41 -0.20 14.36
CA LEU A 134 -3.35 -0.22 13.36
C LEU A 134 -2.34 -1.31 13.71
N LEU A 135 -1.98 -2.13 12.74
CA LEU A 135 -0.91 -3.10 12.83
C LEU A 135 0.31 -2.63 12.07
N VAL A 136 1.49 -2.83 12.67
CA VAL A 136 2.80 -2.65 12.05
C VAL A 136 3.43 -4.02 11.85
N LEU A 137 3.42 -4.50 10.62
CA LEU A 137 3.99 -5.78 10.27
C LEU A 137 5.50 -5.61 9.93
N PRO A 138 6.36 -6.53 10.33
CA PRO A 138 6.02 -7.84 10.88
C PRO A 138 5.85 -7.88 12.41
N GLN A 139 6.18 -6.82 13.16
CA GLN A 139 6.29 -6.85 14.61
C GLN A 139 4.99 -7.29 15.30
N ASP A 140 3.84 -6.80 14.81
CA ASP A 140 2.52 -7.08 15.40
C ASP A 140 1.99 -8.49 15.09
N LEU A 141 2.65 -9.27 14.22
CA LEU A 141 2.34 -10.70 14.05
C LEU A 141 2.48 -11.50 15.36
N ARG A 142 3.30 -11.00 16.30
CA ARG A 142 3.43 -11.59 17.64
C ARG A 142 2.11 -11.61 18.42
N LYS A 143 1.22 -10.64 18.18
CA LYS A 143 -0.10 -10.59 18.81
C LYS A 143 -0.94 -11.82 18.46
N PHE A 144 -0.68 -12.40 17.29
CA PHE A 144 -1.36 -13.59 16.78
C PHE A 144 -0.56 -14.88 17.02
N HIS A 145 0.56 -14.80 17.76
CA HIS A 145 1.50 -15.92 17.98
C HIS A 145 2.06 -16.56 16.70
N ILE A 146 2.24 -15.74 15.67
CA ILE A 146 2.80 -16.15 14.39
C ILE A 146 4.31 -15.94 14.41
N ASP A 147 5.05 -16.93 13.89
CA ASP A 147 6.49 -16.78 13.66
C ASP A 147 6.76 -15.76 12.58
N ILE A 148 7.43 -14.68 12.98
CA ILE A 148 7.68 -13.53 12.11
C ILE A 148 8.62 -13.89 10.96
N ASP A 149 9.69 -14.64 11.24
CA ASP A 149 10.74 -14.89 10.26
C ASP A 149 10.23 -15.72 9.08
N SER A 150 9.32 -16.65 9.33
CA SER A 150 8.72 -17.49 8.30
C SER A 150 7.48 -16.88 7.65
N PHE A 151 7.00 -15.72 8.11
CA PHE A 151 5.79 -15.14 7.57
C PHE A 151 6.02 -14.53 6.17
N PRO A 152 5.17 -14.87 5.15
CA PRO A 152 5.34 -14.38 3.79
C PRO A 152 5.14 -12.87 3.67
N ILE A 153 6.09 -12.19 3.06
CA ILE A 153 5.99 -10.74 2.78
C ILE A 153 4.79 -10.44 1.87
N ALA A 154 4.55 -11.28 0.86
CA ALA A 154 3.42 -11.09 -0.05
C ALA A 154 2.06 -11.10 0.67
N ALA A 155 1.89 -11.96 1.68
CA ALA A 155 0.69 -11.97 2.51
C ALA A 155 0.54 -10.68 3.32
N ALA A 156 1.61 -10.16 3.93
CA ALA A 156 1.58 -8.89 4.64
C ALA A 156 1.23 -7.71 3.73
N VAL A 157 1.80 -7.68 2.52
CA VAL A 157 1.47 -6.66 1.51
C VAL A 157 0.02 -6.79 1.05
N ARG A 158 -0.50 -8.02 0.87
CA ARG A 158 -1.91 -8.25 0.58
C ARG A 158 -2.81 -7.69 1.68
N MET A 159 -2.50 -7.92 2.96
CA MET A 159 -3.24 -7.30 4.07
C MET A 159 -3.30 -5.78 3.90
N SER A 160 -2.13 -5.16 3.65
CA SER A 160 -2.00 -3.71 3.45
C SER A 160 -2.73 -3.16 2.24
N MET A 161 -2.96 -3.98 1.22
CA MET A 161 -3.63 -3.61 -0.04
C MET A 161 -5.12 -3.94 -0.06
N SER A 162 -5.66 -4.58 0.99
CA SER A 162 -7.07 -5.00 1.05
C SER A 162 -7.99 -3.80 1.32
N ILE A 163 -8.12 -2.89 0.32
CA ILE A 163 -9.02 -1.73 0.38
C ILE A 163 -10.45 -2.24 0.55
N PRO A 164 -11.15 -1.86 1.64
CA PRO A 164 -12.51 -2.34 1.90
C PRO A 164 -13.45 -2.11 0.72
N ILE A 165 -14.36 -3.05 0.48
CA ILE A 165 -15.31 -3.10 -0.63
C ILE A 165 -14.65 -3.40 -2.00
N PHE A 166 -13.42 -2.93 -2.25
CA PHE A 166 -12.68 -3.27 -3.48
C PHE A 166 -12.13 -4.67 -3.40
N TYR A 167 -11.36 -4.95 -2.34
CA TYR A 167 -10.76 -6.27 -2.13
C TYR A 167 -11.37 -6.95 -0.92
N GLU A 168 -11.40 -8.28 -0.99
CA GLU A 168 -11.72 -9.11 0.15
C GLU A 168 -10.70 -8.85 1.28
N PRO A 169 -11.15 -8.74 2.56
CA PRO A 169 -10.23 -8.62 3.67
C PRO A 169 -9.36 -9.88 3.78
N TYR A 170 -8.15 -9.73 4.29
CA TYR A 170 -7.33 -10.88 4.65
C TYR A 170 -7.81 -11.45 5.98
N LEU A 171 -8.15 -12.74 6.00
CA LEU A 171 -8.61 -13.40 7.22
C LEU A 171 -7.44 -14.06 7.94
N LEU A 172 -7.09 -13.54 9.11
CA LEU A 172 -6.05 -14.08 9.98
C LEU A 172 -6.71 -14.73 11.19
N LYS A 173 -6.25 -15.92 11.57
CA LYS A 173 -6.70 -16.59 12.80
C LYS A 173 -5.66 -16.45 13.89
N ASP A 174 -6.10 -16.07 15.09
CA ASP A 174 -5.25 -16.10 16.27
C ASP A 174 -5.11 -17.54 16.82
N GLN A 175 -4.33 -17.71 17.87
CA GLN A 175 -4.12 -19.00 18.54
C GLN A 175 -5.38 -19.60 19.17
N HIS A 176 -6.42 -18.80 19.41
CA HIS A 176 -7.70 -19.21 20.00
C HIS A 176 -8.74 -19.55 18.92
N GLY A 177 -8.38 -19.37 17.64
CA GLY A 177 -9.25 -19.59 16.48
C GLY A 177 -10.17 -18.41 16.17
N ASN A 178 -10.01 -17.26 16.83
CA ASN A 178 -10.73 -16.04 16.46
C ASN A 178 -10.27 -15.55 15.10
N VAL A 179 -11.22 -15.07 14.29
CA VAL A 179 -10.95 -14.55 12.96
C VAL A 179 -10.81 -13.03 13.03
N HIS A 180 -9.66 -12.53 12.58
CA HIS A 180 -9.38 -11.12 12.43
C HIS A 180 -9.51 -10.71 10.96
N TYR A 181 -10.22 -9.62 10.70
CA TYR A 181 -10.44 -9.05 9.37
C TYR A 181 -9.42 -7.94 9.13
N LEU A 182 -8.37 -8.25 8.37
CA LEU A 182 -7.29 -7.32 8.09
C LEU A 182 -7.52 -6.63 6.75
N VAL A 183 -7.39 -5.31 6.76
CA VAL A 183 -7.65 -4.44 5.61
C VAL A 183 -6.53 -3.42 5.42
N ASP A 184 -6.67 -2.58 4.38
CA ASP A 184 -5.69 -1.59 3.97
C ASP A 184 -5.24 -0.67 5.13
N GLY A 185 -3.92 -0.59 5.30
CA GLY A 185 -3.30 0.24 6.32
C GLY A 185 -3.58 1.73 6.18
N GLY A 186 -3.87 2.18 4.96
CA GLY A 186 -4.20 3.56 4.65
C GLY A 186 -5.44 4.10 5.35
N LEU A 187 -6.34 3.23 5.85
CA LEU A 187 -7.50 3.67 6.63
C LEU A 187 -7.11 4.40 7.93
N LEU A 188 -6.03 4.00 8.60
CA LEU A 188 -5.56 4.61 9.85
C LEU A 188 -4.19 5.27 9.71
N SER A 189 -3.36 4.87 8.74
CA SER A 189 -2.02 5.41 8.54
C SER A 189 -1.58 5.26 7.09
N ASN A 190 -2.03 6.19 6.24
CA ASN A 190 -1.69 6.16 4.81
C ASN A 190 -0.23 6.57 4.54
N TYR A 191 0.33 7.45 5.38
CA TYR A 191 1.71 7.92 5.30
C TYR A 191 2.43 7.78 6.64
N PRO A 192 3.00 6.61 6.96
CA PRO A 192 3.58 6.32 8.27
C PRO A 192 5.01 6.87 8.43
N ILE A 193 5.24 8.17 8.22
CA ILE A 193 6.57 8.81 8.14
C ILE A 193 7.45 8.57 9.37
N ASN A 194 6.84 8.43 10.57
CA ASN A 194 7.55 8.25 11.82
C ASN A 194 7.84 6.77 12.15
N LEU A 195 7.43 5.84 11.29
CA LEU A 195 7.49 4.41 11.59
C LEU A 195 8.93 3.88 11.74
N LEU A 196 9.86 4.50 10.99
CA LEU A 196 11.28 4.11 11.00
C LEU A 196 12.14 4.98 11.92
N ASP A 197 11.54 5.90 12.67
CA ASP A 197 12.28 6.79 13.57
C ASP A 197 12.81 5.99 14.78
N ASP A 198 14.08 6.25 15.13
CA ASP A 198 14.79 5.57 16.22
C ASP A 198 14.58 6.23 17.59
N GLY A 199 13.73 7.28 17.64
CA GLY A 199 13.47 8.06 18.85
C GLY A 199 14.58 9.03 19.24
N THR A 200 15.70 9.09 18.49
CA THR A 200 16.79 10.06 18.75
C THR A 200 16.51 11.40 18.05
N LYS A 201 17.12 12.48 18.54
CA LYS A 201 17.05 13.81 17.90
C LYS A 201 18.45 14.45 17.93
N PRO A 202 19.10 14.67 16.77
CA PRO A 202 18.65 14.28 15.43
C PRO A 202 18.67 12.76 15.22
N LEU A 203 17.90 12.28 14.24
CA LEU A 203 17.91 10.87 13.83
C LEU A 203 19.30 10.43 13.41
N GLN A 204 19.75 9.26 13.85
CA GLN A 204 21.06 8.72 13.45
C GLN A 204 21.09 8.39 11.96
N ILE A 205 20.00 7.82 11.43
CA ILE A 205 19.78 7.56 10.02
C ILE A 205 18.59 8.40 9.59
N PRO A 206 18.75 9.33 8.62
CA PRO A 206 17.66 10.18 8.19
C PRO A 206 16.53 9.37 7.54
N THR A 207 15.29 9.67 7.93
CA THR A 207 14.09 9.12 7.29
C THR A 207 13.63 10.08 6.20
N VAL A 208 13.44 9.56 4.99
CA VAL A 208 12.86 10.29 3.84
C VAL A 208 11.53 9.62 3.48
N GLY A 209 10.50 10.43 3.39
CA GLY A 209 9.17 9.97 3.02
C GLY A 209 8.77 10.41 1.61
N PHE A 210 7.92 9.61 0.98
CA PHE A 210 7.36 9.85 -0.35
C PHE A 210 5.85 9.81 -0.24
N GLN A 211 5.19 10.89 -0.62
CA GLN A 211 3.75 10.99 -0.58
C GLN A 211 3.19 11.63 -1.84
N PHE A 212 1.93 11.33 -2.14
CA PHE A 212 1.25 11.92 -3.27
C PHE A 212 0.57 13.22 -2.88
N CYS A 213 0.60 14.21 -3.79
CA CYS A 213 -0.15 15.44 -3.66
C CYS A 213 -1.00 15.69 -4.91
N LYS A 214 -2.14 16.34 -4.72
CA LYS A 214 -2.95 16.84 -5.83
C LYS A 214 -2.23 18.02 -6.47
N ASP A 215 -2.32 18.10 -7.79
CA ASP A 215 -1.89 19.27 -8.53
C ASP A 215 -3.02 20.32 -8.42
N SER A 216 -2.70 21.51 -7.90
CA SER A 216 -3.67 22.61 -7.74
C SER A 216 -4.23 23.14 -9.07
N ASP A 217 -3.46 22.94 -10.15
CA ASP A 217 -3.85 23.41 -11.49
C ASP A 217 -4.83 22.46 -12.18
N CYS A 218 -5.10 21.30 -11.57
CA CYS A 218 -6.07 20.35 -12.08
C CYS A 218 -7.48 20.65 -11.54
N PRO A 219 -8.51 20.66 -12.41
CA PRO A 219 -9.89 20.85 -11.97
C PRO A 219 -10.32 19.69 -11.03
N ASN A 220 -11.09 20.04 -10.00
CA ASN A 220 -11.71 19.04 -9.15
C ASN A 220 -12.76 18.27 -9.94
N THR A 221 -12.59 16.96 -10.09
CA THR A 221 -13.59 16.10 -10.72
C THR A 221 -14.63 15.69 -9.69
N VAL A 222 -15.90 16.00 -9.97
CA VAL A 222 -17.04 15.53 -9.15
C VAL A 222 -17.37 14.11 -9.58
N LYS A 223 -17.28 13.14 -8.66
CA LYS A 223 -17.66 11.75 -8.93
C LYS A 223 -19.16 11.56 -8.67
N PRO A 224 -19.90 10.93 -9.59
CA PRO A 224 -21.31 10.63 -9.36
C PRO A 224 -21.49 9.64 -8.22
N CYS A 225 -22.57 9.79 -7.46
CA CYS A 225 -22.95 8.91 -6.37
C CYS A 225 -24.39 8.45 -6.58
N ASN A 226 -24.58 7.34 -7.28
CA ASN A 226 -25.90 6.87 -7.69
C ASN A 226 -26.36 5.63 -6.90
N THR A 227 -25.43 4.93 -6.25
CA THR A 227 -25.69 3.70 -5.50
C THR A 227 -25.09 3.77 -4.10
N ILE A 228 -25.56 2.90 -3.20
CA ILE A 228 -24.96 2.77 -1.86
C ILE A 228 -23.49 2.33 -1.95
N ILE A 229 -23.13 1.54 -2.97
CA ILE A 229 -21.75 1.11 -3.23
C ILE A 229 -20.91 2.31 -3.62
N ASP A 230 -21.39 3.20 -4.49
CA ASP A 230 -20.68 4.45 -4.85
C ASP A 230 -20.47 5.32 -3.62
N TYR A 231 -21.50 5.45 -2.77
CA TYR A 231 -21.41 6.22 -1.53
C TYR A 231 -20.32 5.69 -0.60
N VAL A 232 -20.29 4.37 -0.36
CA VAL A 232 -19.27 3.76 0.50
C VAL A 232 -17.88 3.88 -0.13
N LYS A 233 -17.75 3.72 -1.44
CA LYS A 233 -16.48 3.95 -2.16
C LYS A 233 -16.00 5.39 -2.01
N LEU A 234 -16.90 6.37 -2.08
CA LEU A 234 -16.54 7.78 -1.85
C LEU A 234 -16.06 8.01 -0.42
N ILE A 235 -16.69 7.42 0.59
CA ILE A 235 -16.24 7.50 1.98
C ILE A 235 -14.82 6.95 2.10
N ILE A 236 -14.56 5.74 1.59
CA ILE A 236 -13.27 5.08 1.67
C ILE A 236 -12.19 5.89 0.93
N SER A 237 -12.48 6.34 -0.29
CA SER A 237 -11.52 7.16 -1.05
C SER A 237 -11.24 8.50 -0.36
N THR A 238 -12.26 9.09 0.28
CA THR A 238 -12.08 10.31 1.06
C THR A 238 -11.17 10.07 2.27
N LEU A 239 -11.36 8.97 2.99
CA LEU A 239 -10.49 8.61 4.12
C LEU A 239 -9.05 8.39 3.68
N LEU A 240 -8.83 7.64 2.59
CA LEU A 240 -7.50 7.34 2.05
C LEU A 240 -6.80 8.59 1.47
N ASP A 241 -7.56 9.46 0.78
CA ASP A 241 -7.00 10.68 0.15
C ASP A 241 -6.89 11.87 1.12
N ALA A 242 -7.73 11.95 2.18
CA ALA A 242 -7.71 13.04 3.15
C ALA A 242 -6.48 12.97 4.08
N TYR A 243 -6.04 11.77 4.41
CA TYR A 243 -4.86 11.58 5.26
C TYR A 243 -3.58 12.15 4.64
N ASP A 244 -3.50 12.19 3.29
CA ASP A 244 -2.33 12.73 2.57
C ASP A 244 -2.15 14.25 2.78
N ASN A 245 -3.23 14.98 3.07
CA ASN A 245 -3.18 16.44 3.22
C ASN A 245 -2.98 16.90 4.67
N ASP A 246 -3.51 16.17 5.64
CA ASP A 246 -3.64 16.64 7.04
C ASP A 246 -2.41 16.33 7.92
N GLN A 247 -1.68 15.25 7.63
CA GLN A 247 -0.51 14.82 8.42
C GLN A 247 0.70 15.76 8.25
N ILE A 248 0.85 16.39 7.07
CA ILE A 248 2.00 17.26 6.77
C ILE A 248 1.90 18.62 7.44
N GLU A 249 0.69 19.12 7.66
CA GLU A 249 0.53 20.45 8.28
C GLU A 249 0.84 20.43 9.78
N LYS A 250 0.74 19.27 10.43
CA LYS A 250 0.81 19.17 11.89
C LYS A 250 2.21 19.06 12.48
N ALA A 251 3.19 18.54 11.74
CA ALA A 251 4.56 18.40 12.22
C ALA A 251 5.57 19.05 11.26
N LYS A 252 6.08 20.23 11.63
CA LYS A 252 7.06 20.99 10.82
C LYS A 252 8.27 20.14 10.38
N GLY A 253 8.74 19.22 11.24
CA GLY A 253 9.86 18.33 10.94
C GLY A 253 9.53 17.23 9.91
N ASP A 254 8.27 16.82 9.79
CA ASP A 254 7.88 15.77 8.85
C ASP A 254 7.77 16.32 7.41
N ARG A 255 7.43 17.59 7.27
CA ARG A 255 7.40 18.28 5.97
C ARG A 255 8.80 18.37 5.36
N ASP A 256 9.81 18.67 6.15
CA ASP A 256 11.17 18.89 5.67
C ASP A 256 11.85 17.61 5.15
N ARG A 257 11.35 16.44 5.56
CA ARG A 257 11.83 15.12 5.14
C ARG A 257 10.88 14.38 4.20
N SER A 258 9.87 15.09 3.65
CA SER A 258 8.87 14.53 2.76
C SER A 258 9.02 15.01 1.34
N ILE A 259 9.17 14.08 0.40
CA ILE A 259 9.16 14.33 -1.04
C ILE A 259 7.72 14.19 -1.53
N ARG A 260 7.20 15.25 -2.13
CA ARG A 260 5.84 15.31 -2.66
C ARG A 260 5.83 14.95 -4.14
N ILE A 261 5.11 13.90 -4.49
CA ILE A 261 4.95 13.42 -5.87
C ILE A 261 3.59 13.89 -6.39
N SER A 262 3.58 14.64 -7.49
CA SER A 262 2.33 15.06 -8.12
C SER A 262 1.57 13.83 -8.63
N SER A 263 0.28 13.74 -8.31
CA SER A 263 -0.63 12.71 -8.81
C SER A 263 -1.34 13.08 -10.11
N ALA A 264 -0.92 14.16 -10.77
CA ALA A 264 -1.49 14.58 -12.05
C ALA A 264 -0.91 13.79 -13.22
N ILE A 265 -1.77 13.39 -14.13
CA ILE A 265 -1.41 12.83 -15.44
C ILE A 265 -2.04 13.66 -16.54
N THR A 266 -1.46 13.59 -17.74
CA THR A 266 -2.03 14.23 -18.93
C THR A 266 -2.64 13.16 -19.83
N ILE A 267 -3.95 13.24 -20.07
CA ILE A 267 -4.68 12.35 -20.96
C ILE A 267 -5.30 13.21 -22.05
N ASN A 268 -4.98 12.93 -23.33
CA ASN A 268 -5.48 13.68 -24.48
C ASN A 268 -5.29 15.21 -24.38
N GLY A 269 -4.22 15.66 -23.73
CA GLY A 269 -3.91 17.08 -23.54
C GLY A 269 -4.50 17.71 -22.27
N ASP A 270 -5.40 17.03 -21.59
CA ASP A 270 -6.01 17.51 -20.34
C ASP A 270 -5.26 16.95 -19.12
N LYS A 271 -4.93 17.84 -18.18
CA LYS A 271 -4.33 17.48 -16.90
C LYS A 271 -5.41 17.02 -15.92
N LYS A 272 -5.21 15.85 -15.30
CA LYS A 272 -6.18 15.27 -14.37
C LYS A 272 -5.45 14.70 -13.14
N ASN A 273 -5.96 15.00 -11.94
CA ASN A 273 -5.52 14.30 -10.73
C ASN A 273 -6.08 12.89 -10.70
N ILE A 274 -5.20 11.92 -10.41
CA ILE A 274 -5.60 10.52 -10.21
C ILE A 274 -6.02 10.35 -8.76
N SER A 275 -7.16 9.71 -8.55
CA SER A 275 -7.59 9.25 -7.23
C SER A 275 -7.04 7.85 -6.94
N THR A 276 -6.92 7.51 -5.67
CA THR A 276 -6.47 6.18 -5.20
C THR A 276 -7.27 5.02 -5.81
N THR A 277 -8.52 5.26 -6.18
CA THR A 277 -9.45 4.25 -6.70
C THR A 277 -9.69 4.33 -8.21
N ASP A 278 -8.92 5.13 -8.96
CA ASP A 278 -9.06 5.27 -10.41
C ASP A 278 -8.29 4.16 -11.14
N PHE A 279 -8.78 2.94 -11.06
CA PHE A 279 -8.16 1.78 -11.71
C PHE A 279 -8.45 1.67 -13.21
N ASP A 280 -9.26 2.55 -13.80
CA ASP A 280 -9.71 2.52 -15.19
C ASP A 280 -8.98 3.52 -16.10
N ILE A 281 -7.77 3.94 -15.72
CA ILE A 281 -6.95 4.91 -16.46
C ILE A 281 -6.02 4.19 -17.44
#